data_4c799a16517850da2823fa2d774eebf1
#
_entry.id   4c799a16517850da2823fa2d774eebf1
#
_cell.length_a   1.000
_cell.length_b   1.000
_cell.length_c   1.000
_cell.angle_alpha   90.00
_cell.angle_beta   90.00
_cell.angle_gamma   90.00
#
_symmetry.space_group_name_H-M   'P 1'
#
loop_
_entity.id
_entity.type
_entity.pdbx_description
1 polymer ?
#
loop_
_entity_poly.entity_id
_entity_poly.type
_entity_poly.pdbx_seq_one_letter_code
_entity_poly.pdbx_strand_id
1 'polypeptide(L)'
;SSAASDVYKRQAVARRVGECAAFFHLEPLMERTTASLSGGEQQLLSLAAAMTGSPRVLLLDEPCAALDPAAEEKFLQVLLRLNRELGVTVLMSTHTPGAALAQADGVLLLNAGRCTCYDDPHAFARALRQSGDPMLQALPVGAILFDEVPLTVREAQPLAAHLRCKPAPAPQPAGESVLTLKEICFAYEKKSADVLFRLSLTLTAGKCYGIVGANGSGKSTLLGVMAGVLKPYAGKVQRPVPTALLPQTVQYLFTRDRVDQLVQAETLQHLGIAHLAARHPLDLSGGESRLVGLGMVLDTGADTLLLDEPTAGLDAGAKAQLGARLRHLCAAGKTVVLV
;
A
#
# COMPACT_ATOMS: atom_id res chain seq x y z
N SER A 1 -45.34 -25.35 16.88
CA SER A 1 -44.96 -23.90 16.97
C SER A 1 -43.47 -23.62 16.71
N SER A 2 -42.57 -24.60 16.87
CA SER A 2 -41.11 -24.34 16.63
C SER A 2 -40.77 -24.18 15.15
N ALA A 3 -41.30 -25.01 14.26
CA ALA A 3 -41.02 -24.96 12.82
C ALA A 3 -41.43 -23.63 12.15
N ALA A 4 -42.57 -23.05 12.52
CA ALA A 4 -43.01 -21.75 12.02
C ALA A 4 -42.09 -20.60 12.49
N SER A 5 -41.61 -20.67 13.74
CA SER A 5 -40.62 -19.73 14.27
C SER A 5 -39.28 -19.81 13.56
N ASP A 6 -38.82 -21.00 13.19
CA ASP A 6 -37.56 -21.22 12.48
C ASP A 6 -37.65 -20.77 11.01
N VAL A 7 -38.78 -20.97 10.35
CA VAL A 7 -39.03 -20.45 8.99
C VAL A 7 -39.04 -18.92 9.00
N TYR A 8 -39.73 -18.30 9.97
CA TYR A 8 -39.74 -16.83 10.10
C TYR A 8 -38.35 -16.23 10.35
N LYS A 9 -37.57 -16.86 11.23
CA LYS A 9 -36.18 -16.44 11.48
C LYS A 9 -35.32 -16.56 10.22
N ARG A 10 -35.41 -17.65 9.47
CA ARG A 10 -34.70 -17.83 8.20
C ARG A 10 -35.06 -16.77 7.16
N GLN A 11 -36.36 -16.47 7.03
CA GLN A 11 -36.82 -15.41 6.12
C GLN A 11 -36.30 -14.02 6.54
N ALA A 12 -36.31 -13.71 7.83
CA ALA A 12 -35.79 -12.46 8.35
C ALA A 12 -34.24 -12.31 8.11
N VAL A 13 -33.50 -13.41 8.28
CA VAL A 13 -32.06 -13.45 7.97
C VAL A 13 -31.84 -13.27 6.47
N ALA A 14 -32.54 -14.03 5.62
CA ALA A 14 -32.38 -13.93 4.17
C ALA A 14 -32.70 -12.53 3.65
N ARG A 15 -33.75 -11.89 4.18
CA ARG A 15 -34.08 -10.50 3.85
C ARG A 15 -32.94 -9.54 4.23
N ARG A 16 -32.40 -9.65 5.46
CA ARG A 16 -31.30 -8.80 5.92
C ARG A 16 -30.03 -8.98 5.08
N VAL A 17 -29.70 -10.22 4.73
CA VAL A 17 -28.56 -10.50 3.84
C VAL A 17 -28.79 -9.84 2.47
N GLY A 18 -29.99 -9.94 1.91
CA GLY A 18 -30.34 -9.29 0.65
C GLY A 18 -30.25 -7.76 0.73
N GLU A 19 -30.78 -7.15 1.79
CA GLU A 19 -30.70 -5.70 2.02
C GLU A 19 -29.24 -5.23 2.14
N CYS A 20 -28.40 -5.96 2.88
CA CYS A 20 -26.98 -5.68 2.97
C CYS A 20 -26.28 -5.87 1.61
N ALA A 21 -26.51 -6.97 0.91
CA ALA A 21 -25.91 -7.22 -0.39
C ALA A 21 -26.23 -6.11 -1.39
N ALA A 22 -27.47 -5.64 -1.42
CA ALA A 22 -27.90 -4.53 -2.28
C ALA A 22 -27.21 -3.20 -1.89
N PHE A 23 -27.17 -2.87 -0.60
CA PHE A 23 -26.55 -1.64 -0.12
C PHE A 23 -25.05 -1.56 -0.46
N PHE A 24 -24.35 -2.69 -0.31
CA PHE A 24 -22.90 -2.79 -0.56
C PHE A 24 -22.53 -3.19 -1.99
N HIS A 25 -23.54 -3.39 -2.88
CA HIS A 25 -23.36 -3.87 -4.26
C HIS A 25 -22.61 -5.21 -4.34
N LEU A 26 -22.94 -6.14 -3.43
CA LEU A 26 -22.32 -7.46 -3.34
C LEU A 26 -23.08 -8.55 -4.09
N GLU A 27 -24.24 -8.25 -4.69
CA GLU A 27 -25.07 -9.23 -5.39
C GLU A 27 -24.30 -10.06 -6.44
N PRO A 28 -23.39 -9.44 -7.27
CA PRO A 28 -22.64 -10.21 -8.25
C PRO A 28 -21.60 -11.17 -7.64
N LEU A 29 -21.34 -11.03 -6.33
CA LEU A 29 -20.33 -11.79 -5.61
C LEU A 29 -20.90 -12.91 -4.77
N MET A 30 -22.23 -12.99 -4.63
CA MET A 30 -22.92 -13.93 -3.72
C MET A 30 -22.61 -15.41 -4.00
N GLU A 31 -22.36 -15.75 -5.27
CA GLU A 31 -22.04 -17.12 -5.70
C GLU A 31 -20.52 -17.42 -5.67
N ARG A 32 -19.69 -16.43 -5.33
CA ARG A 32 -18.22 -16.60 -5.29
C ARG A 32 -17.75 -17.05 -3.91
N THR A 33 -16.67 -17.82 -3.89
CA THR A 33 -16.00 -18.15 -2.61
C THR A 33 -15.23 -16.93 -2.09
N THR A 34 -15.17 -16.76 -0.77
CA THR A 34 -14.44 -15.63 -0.14
C THR A 34 -12.97 -15.59 -0.54
N ALA A 35 -12.34 -16.74 -0.76
CA ALA A 35 -10.95 -16.84 -1.22
C ALA A 35 -10.72 -16.31 -2.65
N SER A 36 -11.79 -16.23 -3.47
CA SER A 36 -11.71 -15.72 -4.86
C SER A 36 -11.98 -14.23 -4.97
N LEU A 37 -12.27 -13.55 -3.85
CA LEU A 37 -12.54 -12.11 -3.82
C LEU A 37 -11.23 -11.31 -3.78
N SER A 38 -11.24 -10.16 -4.45
CA SER A 38 -10.16 -9.16 -4.31
C SER A 38 -10.12 -8.58 -2.90
N GLY A 39 -9.00 -7.97 -2.50
CA GLY A 39 -8.86 -7.34 -1.18
C GLY A 39 -9.94 -6.29 -0.90
N GLY A 40 -10.31 -5.48 -1.89
CA GLY A 40 -11.41 -4.50 -1.76
C GLY A 40 -12.78 -5.15 -1.59
N GLU A 41 -13.07 -6.23 -2.33
CA GLU A 41 -14.31 -7.00 -2.18
C GLU A 41 -14.39 -7.70 -0.82
N GLN A 42 -13.27 -8.23 -0.31
CA GLN A 42 -13.18 -8.81 1.04
C GLN A 42 -13.45 -7.78 2.13
N GLN A 43 -12.89 -6.57 2.00
CA GLN A 43 -13.13 -5.47 2.95
C GLN A 43 -14.60 -5.03 2.93
N LEU A 44 -15.21 -4.88 1.76
CA LEU A 44 -16.64 -4.57 1.66
C LEU A 44 -17.52 -5.67 2.24
N LEU A 45 -17.16 -6.93 2.04
CA LEU A 45 -17.86 -8.07 2.64
C LEU A 45 -17.75 -8.07 4.17
N SER A 46 -16.57 -7.79 4.71
CA SER A 46 -16.33 -7.68 6.16
C SER A 46 -17.14 -6.52 6.75
N LEU A 47 -17.20 -5.38 6.08
CA LEU A 47 -18.01 -4.25 6.47
C LEU A 47 -19.52 -4.57 6.45
N ALA A 48 -19.98 -5.23 5.37
CA ALA A 48 -21.36 -5.68 5.26
C ALA A 48 -21.73 -6.66 6.39
N ALA A 49 -20.84 -7.60 6.72
CA ALA A 49 -21.04 -8.53 7.82
C ALA A 49 -21.17 -7.79 9.18
N ALA A 50 -20.31 -6.79 9.46
CA ALA A 50 -20.42 -5.95 10.65
C ALA A 50 -21.74 -5.18 10.70
N MET A 51 -22.22 -4.71 9.56
CA MET A 51 -23.48 -3.95 9.46
C MET A 51 -24.75 -4.81 9.61
N THR A 52 -24.68 -6.14 9.51
CA THR A 52 -25.83 -7.00 9.75
C THR A 52 -26.41 -6.86 11.17
N GLY A 53 -25.55 -6.48 12.14
CA GLY A 53 -25.96 -6.18 13.52
C GLY A 53 -26.62 -4.82 13.71
N SER A 54 -26.70 -3.98 12.67
CA SER A 54 -27.19 -2.59 12.73
C SER A 54 -26.50 -1.78 13.84
N PRO A 55 -25.14 -1.72 13.90
CA PRO A 55 -24.42 -1.00 14.93
C PRO A 55 -24.64 0.51 14.76
N ARG A 56 -24.69 1.24 15.88
CA ARG A 56 -24.69 2.71 15.88
C ARG A 56 -23.30 3.31 15.77
N VAL A 57 -22.29 2.55 16.17
CA VAL A 57 -20.88 2.94 16.12
C VAL A 57 -20.10 1.83 15.45
N LEU A 58 -19.27 2.18 14.48
CA LEU A 58 -18.42 1.29 13.71
C LEU A 58 -16.95 1.65 14.01
N LEU A 59 -16.19 0.67 14.49
CA LEU A 59 -14.75 0.82 14.76
C LEU A 59 -13.97 0.05 13.70
N LEU A 60 -13.09 0.73 12.99
CA LEU A 60 -12.31 0.18 11.88
C LEU A 60 -10.82 0.41 12.13
N ASP A 61 -10.07 -0.68 12.16
CA ASP A 61 -8.61 -0.62 12.33
C ASP A 61 -7.93 -0.81 10.97
N GLU A 62 -7.28 0.26 10.50
CA GLU A 62 -6.57 0.34 9.21
C GLU A 62 -7.31 -0.32 8.01
N PRO A 63 -8.58 -0.03 7.77
CA PRO A 63 -9.39 -0.77 6.81
C PRO A 63 -8.94 -0.58 5.35
N CYS A 64 -8.16 0.46 5.06
CA CYS A 64 -7.68 0.77 3.70
C CYS A 64 -6.22 0.34 3.43
N ALA A 65 -5.52 -0.22 4.42
CA ALA A 65 -4.07 -0.47 4.33
C ALA A 65 -3.63 -1.37 3.16
N ALA A 66 -4.50 -2.29 2.72
CA ALA A 66 -4.22 -3.24 1.62
C ALA A 66 -4.99 -2.93 0.33
N LEU A 67 -5.66 -1.77 0.26
CA LEU A 67 -6.47 -1.38 -0.90
C LEU A 67 -5.65 -0.59 -1.92
N ASP A 68 -5.92 -0.81 -3.19
CA ASP A 68 -5.46 0.12 -4.22
C ASP A 68 -6.27 1.43 -4.15
N PRO A 69 -5.80 2.54 -4.74
CA PRO A 69 -6.46 3.84 -4.61
C PRO A 69 -7.92 3.86 -5.07
N ALA A 70 -8.29 3.05 -6.08
CA ALA A 70 -9.66 2.99 -6.57
C ALA A 70 -10.57 2.20 -5.63
N ALA A 71 -10.06 1.14 -5.01
CA ALA A 71 -10.78 0.38 -3.99
C ALA A 71 -10.91 1.18 -2.69
N GLU A 72 -9.85 1.91 -2.28
CA GLU A 72 -9.89 2.81 -1.13
C GLU A 72 -10.96 3.87 -1.28
N GLU A 73 -11.00 4.57 -2.42
CA GLU A 73 -12.02 5.59 -2.66
C GLU A 73 -13.45 5.02 -2.60
N LYS A 74 -13.70 3.87 -3.23
CA LYS A 74 -15.00 3.19 -3.15
C LYS A 74 -15.36 2.84 -1.72
N PHE A 75 -14.41 2.32 -0.93
CA PHE A 75 -14.63 1.96 0.46
C PHE A 75 -15.00 3.19 1.31
N LEU A 76 -14.27 4.29 1.17
CA LEU A 76 -14.55 5.55 1.85
C LEU A 76 -15.93 6.13 1.48
N GLN A 77 -16.33 6.05 0.20
CA GLN A 77 -17.66 6.46 -0.23
C GLN A 77 -18.77 5.63 0.44
N VAL A 78 -18.56 4.33 0.62
CA VAL A 78 -19.50 3.48 1.35
C VAL A 78 -19.58 3.88 2.82
N LEU A 79 -18.45 4.17 3.49
CA LEU A 79 -18.45 4.67 4.87
C LEU A 79 -19.21 5.99 5.01
N LEU A 80 -19.04 6.91 4.07
CA LEU A 80 -19.80 8.16 4.05
C LEU A 80 -21.30 7.93 3.91
N ARG A 81 -21.71 6.98 3.05
CA ARG A 81 -23.13 6.64 2.92
C ARG A 81 -23.67 6.04 4.21
N LEU A 82 -22.94 5.16 4.88
CA LEU A 82 -23.34 4.63 6.20
C LEU A 82 -23.52 5.74 7.24
N ASN A 83 -22.60 6.70 7.26
CA ASN A 83 -22.69 7.83 8.18
C ASN A 83 -23.88 8.74 7.85
N ARG A 84 -24.00 9.19 6.57
CA ARG A 84 -24.99 10.20 6.16
C ARG A 84 -26.40 9.66 6.04
N GLU A 85 -26.57 8.45 5.50
CA GLU A 85 -27.90 7.87 5.22
C GLU A 85 -28.43 7.05 6.39
N LEU A 86 -27.55 6.35 7.13
CA LEU A 86 -27.94 5.48 8.24
C LEU A 86 -27.61 6.04 9.64
N GLY A 87 -26.93 7.20 9.72
CA GLY A 87 -26.56 7.84 10.98
C GLY A 87 -25.54 7.03 11.80
N VAL A 88 -24.75 6.18 11.17
CA VAL A 88 -23.72 5.38 11.84
C VAL A 88 -22.50 6.26 12.14
N THR A 89 -22.08 6.29 13.39
CA THR A 89 -20.80 6.93 13.75
C THR A 89 -19.65 6.03 13.36
N VAL A 90 -18.71 6.53 12.56
CA VAL A 90 -17.54 5.79 12.10
C VAL A 90 -16.28 6.34 12.78
N LEU A 91 -15.53 5.47 13.44
CA LEU A 91 -14.19 5.75 13.94
C LEU A 91 -13.20 4.83 13.24
N MET A 92 -12.25 5.41 12.51
CA MET A 92 -11.29 4.68 11.70
C MET A 92 -9.86 5.06 12.10
N SER A 93 -9.02 4.04 12.40
CA SER A 93 -7.58 4.27 12.52
C SER A 93 -6.92 4.27 11.14
N THR A 94 -5.93 5.13 10.93
CA THR A 94 -5.09 5.12 9.73
C THR A 94 -3.76 5.84 9.97
N HIS A 95 -2.70 5.35 9.35
CA HIS A 95 -1.41 6.03 9.28
C HIS A 95 -1.23 6.81 7.97
N THR A 96 -2.18 6.72 7.03
CA THR A 96 -2.22 7.44 5.75
C THR A 96 -3.57 8.17 5.59
N PRO A 97 -3.80 9.25 6.34
CA PRO A 97 -5.12 9.88 6.42
C PRO A 97 -5.56 10.61 5.14
N GLY A 98 -4.68 10.77 4.15
CA GLY A 98 -4.87 11.67 3.00
C GLY A 98 -6.24 11.60 2.32
N ALA A 99 -6.71 10.43 1.94
CA ALA A 99 -8.00 10.28 1.26
C ALA A 99 -9.19 10.45 2.23
N ALA A 100 -9.07 9.96 3.47
CA ALA A 100 -10.13 10.01 4.47
C ALA A 100 -10.29 11.40 5.10
N LEU A 101 -9.19 12.16 5.23
CA LEU A 101 -9.16 13.43 5.97
C LEU A 101 -10.13 14.48 5.42
N ALA A 102 -10.24 14.57 4.10
CA ALA A 102 -11.15 15.51 3.44
C ALA A 102 -12.64 15.21 3.69
N GLN A 103 -12.95 14.05 4.23
CA GLN A 103 -14.31 13.54 4.45
C GLN A 103 -14.62 13.38 5.95
N ALA A 104 -13.62 13.56 6.82
CA ALA A 104 -13.76 13.41 8.26
C ALA A 104 -14.40 14.65 8.89
N ASP A 105 -15.24 14.45 9.91
CA ASP A 105 -15.80 15.53 10.74
C ASP A 105 -14.80 15.99 11.80
N GLY A 106 -13.85 15.14 12.20
CA GLY A 106 -12.81 15.45 13.18
C GLY A 106 -11.67 14.46 13.15
N VAL A 107 -10.58 14.77 13.85
CA VAL A 107 -9.35 13.97 13.89
C VAL A 107 -8.90 13.77 15.33
N LEU A 108 -8.56 12.51 15.65
CA LEU A 108 -7.93 12.13 16.90
C LEU A 108 -6.46 11.79 16.62
N LEU A 109 -5.53 12.67 16.99
CA LEU A 109 -4.10 12.40 16.88
C LEU A 109 -3.61 11.68 18.12
N LEU A 110 -3.16 10.42 17.93
CA LEU A 110 -2.55 9.64 18.99
C LEU A 110 -1.02 9.66 18.84
N ASN A 111 -0.33 10.24 19.81
CA ASN A 111 1.13 10.30 19.81
C ASN A 111 1.66 10.03 21.22
N ALA A 112 2.58 9.08 21.36
CA ALA A 112 3.23 8.69 22.62
C ALA A 112 2.23 8.48 23.77
N GLY A 113 1.10 7.81 23.51
CA GLY A 113 0.05 7.54 24.50
C GLY A 113 -0.83 8.73 24.85
N ARG A 114 -0.65 9.89 24.21
CA ARG A 114 -1.50 11.07 24.38
C ARG A 114 -2.41 11.24 23.17
N CYS A 115 -3.66 11.61 23.41
CA CYS A 115 -4.64 11.89 22.39
C CYS A 115 -4.92 13.39 22.32
N THR A 116 -4.81 13.97 21.14
CA THR A 116 -5.23 15.35 20.86
C THR A 116 -6.40 15.31 19.88
N CYS A 117 -7.49 15.99 20.21
CA CYS A 117 -8.69 16.04 19.39
C CYS A 117 -8.71 17.34 18.58
N TYR A 118 -9.08 17.23 17.32
CA TYR A 118 -9.30 18.33 16.40
C TYR A 118 -10.70 18.20 15.81
N ASP A 119 -11.57 19.18 16.04
CA ASP A 119 -12.94 19.21 15.50
C ASP A 119 -12.97 19.66 14.03
N ASP A 120 -11.82 20.07 13.48
CA ASP A 120 -11.64 20.49 12.08
C ASP A 120 -10.39 19.84 11.51
N PRO A 121 -10.50 19.05 10.43
CA PRO A 121 -9.36 18.44 9.73
C PRO A 121 -8.33 19.47 9.23
N HIS A 122 -8.74 20.69 8.87
CA HIS A 122 -7.81 21.75 8.49
C HIS A 122 -7.01 22.27 9.69
N ALA A 123 -7.63 22.32 10.89
CA ALA A 123 -6.90 22.67 12.12
C ALA A 123 -5.82 21.64 12.44
N PHE A 124 -6.13 20.35 12.27
CA PHE A 124 -5.15 19.27 12.37
C PHE A 124 -4.00 19.44 11.36
N ALA A 125 -4.30 19.64 10.08
CA ALA A 125 -3.29 19.82 9.04
C ALA A 125 -2.39 21.05 9.29
N ARG A 126 -2.97 22.17 9.75
CA ARG A 126 -2.21 23.36 10.18
C ARG A 126 -1.28 23.07 11.35
N ALA A 127 -1.74 22.32 12.34
CA ALA A 127 -0.93 21.94 13.51
C ALA A 127 0.28 21.08 13.10
N LEU A 128 0.09 20.09 12.22
CA LEU A 128 1.20 19.29 11.68
C LEU A 128 2.22 20.14 10.92
N ARG A 129 1.74 21.10 10.11
CA ARG A 129 2.62 21.99 9.36
C ARG A 129 3.44 22.90 10.28
N GLN A 130 2.81 23.47 11.30
CA GLN A 130 3.48 24.35 12.26
C GLN A 130 4.52 23.61 13.12
N SER A 131 4.24 22.37 13.48
CA SER A 131 5.17 21.53 14.26
C SER A 131 6.27 20.91 13.41
N GLY A 132 6.14 20.91 12.08
CA GLY A 132 7.05 20.17 11.18
C GLY A 132 6.94 18.66 11.34
N ASP A 133 5.78 18.16 11.78
CA ASP A 133 5.56 16.72 12.01
C ASP A 133 5.68 15.94 10.68
N PRO A 134 6.45 14.83 10.65
CA PRO A 134 6.60 13.98 9.47
C PRO A 134 5.27 13.47 8.89
N MET A 135 4.21 13.37 9.70
CA MET A 135 2.87 12.96 9.25
C MET A 135 2.28 13.94 8.22
N LEU A 136 2.77 15.18 8.13
CA LEU A 136 2.40 16.12 7.07
C LEU A 136 2.58 15.50 5.67
N GLN A 137 3.57 14.62 5.49
CA GLN A 137 3.82 13.93 4.22
C GLN A 137 2.75 12.88 3.85
N ALA A 138 1.89 12.51 4.79
CA ALA A 138 0.75 11.62 4.55
C ALA A 138 -0.53 12.37 4.18
N LEU A 139 -0.52 13.70 4.20
CA LEU A 139 -1.66 14.53 3.84
C LEU A 139 -1.79 14.70 2.32
N PRO A 140 -2.95 15.16 1.81
CA PRO A 140 -3.10 15.53 0.41
C PRO A 140 -2.00 16.48 -0.07
N VAL A 141 -1.57 16.35 -1.32
CA VAL A 141 -0.48 17.15 -1.90
C VAL A 141 -0.72 18.65 -1.74
N GLY A 142 -1.98 19.11 -1.82
CA GLY A 142 -2.35 20.49 -1.57
C GLY A 142 -1.91 20.97 -0.18
N ALA A 143 -2.17 20.19 0.85
CA ALA A 143 -1.77 20.50 2.22
C ALA A 143 -0.24 20.52 2.43
N ILE A 144 0.50 19.79 1.59
CA ILE A 144 1.98 19.79 1.61
C ILE A 144 2.53 21.02 0.90
N LEU A 145 1.91 21.45 -0.20
CA LEU A 145 2.45 22.51 -1.07
C LEU A 145 2.06 23.93 -0.62
N PHE A 146 0.87 24.11 -0.04
CA PHE A 146 0.31 25.42 0.27
C PHE A 146 0.17 25.66 1.78
N ASP A 147 0.40 26.89 2.21
CA ASP A 147 0.29 27.28 3.62
C ASP A 147 -1.14 27.26 4.14
N GLU A 148 -2.12 27.42 3.26
CA GLU A 148 -3.55 27.34 3.53
C GLU A 148 -4.04 25.91 3.84
N VAL A 149 -3.16 24.91 3.61
CA VAL A 149 -3.39 23.47 3.84
C VAL A 149 -4.69 22.93 3.23
N PRO A 150 -4.94 23.14 1.92
CA PRO A 150 -6.12 22.61 1.27
C PRO A 150 -6.13 21.07 1.29
N LEU A 151 -7.27 20.49 1.71
CA LEU A 151 -7.43 19.04 1.83
C LEU A 151 -8.08 18.42 0.58
N THR A 152 -8.70 19.24 -0.26
CA THR A 152 -9.36 18.82 -1.49
C THR A 152 -8.73 19.48 -2.72
N VAL A 153 -8.91 18.83 -3.89
CA VAL A 153 -8.50 19.41 -5.19
C VAL A 153 -9.23 20.74 -5.44
N ARG A 154 -10.51 20.83 -5.05
CA ARG A 154 -11.32 22.04 -5.22
C ARG A 154 -10.74 23.23 -4.45
N GLU A 155 -10.27 23.00 -3.23
CA GLU A 155 -9.62 24.04 -2.42
C GLU A 155 -8.24 24.41 -2.94
N ALA A 156 -7.47 23.42 -3.43
CA ALA A 156 -6.13 23.64 -3.95
C ALA A 156 -6.10 24.33 -5.33
N GLN A 157 -7.15 24.17 -6.13
CA GLN A 157 -7.18 24.64 -7.51
C GLN A 157 -6.95 26.17 -7.64
N PRO A 158 -7.59 27.08 -6.88
CA PRO A 158 -7.32 28.51 -6.97
C PRO A 158 -5.89 28.86 -6.53
N LEU A 159 -5.32 28.15 -5.56
CA LEU A 159 -3.95 28.36 -5.09
C LEU A 159 -2.94 27.92 -6.16
N ALA A 160 -3.24 26.85 -6.88
CA ALA A 160 -2.40 26.31 -7.94
C ALA A 160 -2.42 27.15 -9.23
N ALA A 161 -3.37 28.05 -9.42
CA ALA A 161 -3.49 28.87 -10.64
C ALA A 161 -2.24 29.71 -10.94
N HIS A 162 -1.45 30.04 -9.93
CA HIS A 162 -0.20 30.82 -10.06
C HIS A 162 1.06 29.94 -10.14
N LEU A 163 0.94 28.62 -9.98
CA LEU A 163 2.08 27.72 -10.08
C LEU A 163 2.54 27.60 -11.53
N ARG A 164 3.83 27.85 -11.76
CA ARG A 164 4.49 27.54 -13.05
C ARG A 164 5.24 26.23 -12.88
N CYS A 165 4.77 25.17 -13.54
CA CYS A 165 5.52 23.93 -13.62
C CYS A 165 6.83 24.16 -14.38
N LYS A 166 7.96 23.75 -13.81
CA LYS A 166 9.20 23.62 -14.58
C LYS A 166 9.00 22.51 -15.62
N PRO A 167 9.48 22.68 -16.85
CA PRO A 167 9.45 21.58 -17.81
C PRO A 167 10.15 20.36 -17.23
N ALA A 168 9.60 19.19 -17.51
CA ALA A 168 10.26 17.94 -17.13
C ALA A 168 11.71 17.95 -17.65
N PRO A 169 12.69 17.47 -16.85
CA PRO A 169 14.06 17.34 -17.34
C PRO A 169 14.07 16.48 -18.61
N ALA A 170 14.90 16.89 -19.59
CA ALA A 170 15.04 16.13 -20.83
C ALA A 170 15.39 14.66 -20.51
N PRO A 171 14.89 13.70 -21.31
CA PRO A 171 15.24 12.31 -21.12
C PRO A 171 16.77 12.16 -21.09
N GLN A 172 17.29 11.61 -20.01
CA GLN A 172 18.72 11.32 -19.93
C GLN A 172 19.08 10.29 -21.00
N PRO A 173 20.27 10.37 -21.61
CA PRO A 173 20.74 9.38 -22.59
C PRO A 173 20.61 7.97 -22.03
N ALA A 174 20.29 7.01 -22.91
CA ALA A 174 20.14 5.63 -22.55
C ALA A 174 21.46 5.12 -21.92
N GLY A 175 21.43 4.83 -20.63
CA GLY A 175 22.54 4.17 -19.93
C GLY A 175 22.67 2.70 -20.35
N GLU A 176 23.65 2.02 -19.79
CA GLU A 176 23.86 0.58 -19.98
C GLU A 176 22.61 -0.21 -19.52
N SER A 177 22.22 -1.21 -20.31
CA SER A 177 21.06 -2.05 -19.99
C SER A 177 21.41 -3.03 -18.88
N VAL A 178 20.69 -2.99 -17.77
CA VAL A 178 20.86 -3.87 -16.60
C VAL A 178 19.86 -5.03 -16.55
N LEU A 179 18.73 -4.90 -17.25
CA LEU A 179 17.71 -5.94 -17.37
C LEU A 179 16.90 -5.72 -18.64
N THR A 180 16.70 -6.80 -19.41
CA THR A 180 15.86 -6.75 -20.60
C THR A 180 14.91 -7.94 -20.62
N LEU A 181 13.62 -7.64 -20.81
CA LEU A 181 12.56 -8.60 -21.07
C LEU A 181 12.12 -8.47 -22.53
N LYS A 182 11.96 -9.60 -23.22
CA LYS A 182 11.49 -9.63 -24.62
C LYS A 182 10.37 -10.64 -24.77
N GLU A 183 9.18 -10.17 -25.16
CA GLU A 183 7.99 -10.99 -25.45
C GLU A 183 7.65 -11.96 -24.34
N ILE A 184 7.71 -11.53 -23.07
CA ILE A 184 7.46 -12.37 -21.91
C ILE A 184 5.98 -12.73 -21.83
N CYS A 185 5.69 -14.05 -21.77
CA CYS A 185 4.38 -14.57 -21.42
C CYS A 185 4.51 -15.48 -20.20
N PHE A 186 3.62 -15.24 -19.21
CA PHE A 186 3.59 -16.01 -17.97
C PHE A 186 2.15 -16.27 -17.51
N ALA A 187 1.89 -17.52 -17.12
CA ALA A 187 0.70 -17.97 -16.41
C ALA A 187 1.13 -18.89 -15.27
N TYR A 188 0.40 -18.91 -14.15
CA TYR A 188 0.69 -19.80 -13.03
C TYR A 188 0.36 -21.25 -13.35
N GLU A 189 -0.66 -21.50 -14.15
CA GLU A 189 -1.09 -22.83 -14.58
C GLU A 189 -1.25 -22.86 -16.11
N LYS A 190 -1.01 -24.03 -16.72
CA LYS A 190 -1.08 -24.21 -18.18
C LYS A 190 -2.42 -23.85 -18.82
N LYS A 191 -3.51 -23.83 -18.05
CA LYS A 191 -4.87 -23.55 -18.52
C LYS A 191 -5.45 -22.25 -17.97
N SER A 192 -4.70 -21.52 -17.15
CA SER A 192 -5.14 -20.21 -16.66
C SER A 192 -4.86 -19.12 -17.68
N ALA A 193 -5.58 -17.99 -17.54
CA ALA A 193 -5.30 -16.80 -18.32
C ALA A 193 -3.87 -16.30 -18.04
N ASP A 194 -3.25 -15.70 -19.06
CA ASP A 194 -1.94 -15.09 -18.91
C ASP A 194 -1.97 -13.93 -17.94
N VAL A 195 -1.07 -13.95 -16.97
CA VAL A 195 -0.82 -12.82 -16.06
C VAL A 195 0.09 -11.80 -16.72
N LEU A 196 1.08 -12.26 -17.50
CA LEU A 196 1.92 -11.41 -18.33
C LEU A 196 1.77 -11.88 -19.79
N PHE A 197 1.45 -10.94 -20.69
CA PHE A 197 1.23 -11.25 -22.08
C PHE A 197 2.10 -10.37 -22.99
N ARG A 198 3.06 -11.00 -23.70
CA ARG A 198 3.99 -10.38 -24.65
C ARG A 198 4.68 -9.11 -24.12
N LEU A 199 5.03 -9.12 -22.83
CA LEU A 199 5.61 -7.96 -22.17
C LEU A 199 7.08 -7.80 -22.59
N SER A 200 7.42 -6.60 -23.07
CA SER A 200 8.80 -6.23 -23.42
C SER A 200 9.17 -4.93 -22.74
N LEU A 201 10.32 -4.91 -22.06
CA LEU A 201 10.86 -3.69 -21.43
C LEU A 201 12.38 -3.82 -21.26
N THR A 202 13.04 -2.67 -21.14
CA THR A 202 14.48 -2.59 -20.84
C THR A 202 14.70 -1.58 -19.72
N LEU A 203 15.46 -1.98 -18.71
CA LEU A 203 15.90 -1.12 -17.62
C LEU A 203 17.35 -0.71 -17.82
N THR A 204 17.66 0.55 -17.51
CA THR A 204 18.99 1.12 -17.62
C THR A 204 19.57 1.41 -16.24
N ALA A 205 20.89 1.36 -16.12
CA ALA A 205 21.63 1.56 -14.88
C ALA A 205 21.35 2.92 -14.20
N GLY A 206 21.41 2.94 -12.86
CA GLY A 206 21.35 4.16 -12.06
C GLY A 206 19.98 4.84 -11.98
N LYS A 207 18.89 4.16 -12.37
CA LYS A 207 17.54 4.73 -12.39
C LYS A 207 16.61 4.05 -11.36
N CYS A 208 15.61 4.82 -10.93
CA CYS A 208 14.48 4.32 -10.15
C CYS A 208 13.26 4.17 -11.05
N TYR A 209 12.69 2.98 -11.09
CA TYR A 209 11.50 2.66 -11.88
C TYR A 209 10.35 2.32 -10.94
N GLY A 210 9.18 2.91 -11.16
CA GLY A 210 7.93 2.55 -10.48
C GLY A 210 7.06 1.70 -11.40
N ILE A 211 6.61 0.54 -10.93
CA ILE A 211 5.60 -0.28 -11.60
C ILE A 211 4.26 0.00 -10.92
N VAL A 212 3.34 0.61 -11.64
CA VAL A 212 2.01 0.98 -11.15
C VAL A 212 0.92 0.17 -11.84
N GLY A 213 -0.16 -0.11 -11.13
CA GLY A 213 -1.31 -0.87 -11.63
C GLY A 213 -2.21 -1.31 -10.49
N ALA A 214 -3.45 -1.70 -10.80
CA ALA A 214 -4.40 -2.22 -9.84
C ALA A 214 -3.90 -3.49 -9.12
N ASN A 215 -4.50 -3.84 -7.99
CA ASN A 215 -4.24 -5.11 -7.33
C ASN A 215 -4.59 -6.27 -8.29
N GLY A 216 -3.74 -7.32 -8.30
CA GLY A 216 -3.91 -8.45 -9.22
C GLY A 216 -3.45 -8.20 -10.67
N SER A 217 -2.91 -7.04 -11.03
CA SER A 217 -2.43 -6.75 -12.41
C SER A 217 -1.11 -7.43 -12.78
N GLY A 218 -0.52 -8.24 -11.89
CA GLY A 218 0.71 -8.99 -12.17
C GLY A 218 2.02 -8.29 -11.81
N LYS A 219 1.99 -7.22 -11.00
CA LYS A 219 3.19 -6.47 -10.59
C LYS A 219 4.23 -7.34 -9.88
N SER A 220 3.83 -8.06 -8.82
CA SER A 220 4.70 -8.99 -8.08
C SER A 220 5.17 -10.15 -8.95
N THR A 221 4.29 -10.62 -9.88
CA THR A 221 4.65 -11.65 -10.87
C THR A 221 5.75 -11.15 -11.80
N LEU A 222 5.65 -9.90 -12.26
CA LEU A 222 6.67 -9.28 -13.10
C LEU A 222 8.01 -9.17 -12.35
N LEU A 223 8.01 -8.73 -11.09
CA LEU A 223 9.23 -8.71 -10.26
C LEU A 223 9.81 -10.12 -10.09
N GLY A 224 8.97 -11.13 -9.85
CA GLY A 224 9.41 -12.54 -9.76
C GLY A 224 10.05 -13.05 -11.04
N VAL A 225 9.54 -12.67 -12.21
CA VAL A 225 10.16 -12.99 -13.51
C VAL A 225 11.47 -12.23 -13.71
N MET A 226 11.51 -10.93 -13.36
CA MET A 226 12.75 -10.13 -13.39
C MET A 226 13.83 -10.70 -12.48
N ALA A 227 13.48 -11.14 -11.28
CA ALA A 227 14.40 -11.78 -10.33
C ALA A 227 14.83 -13.18 -10.77
N GLY A 228 14.07 -13.84 -11.65
CA GLY A 228 14.29 -15.23 -12.06
C GLY A 228 13.75 -16.28 -11.10
N VAL A 229 12.97 -15.86 -10.13
CA VAL A 229 12.21 -16.75 -9.23
C VAL A 229 11.07 -17.43 -10.01
N LEU A 230 10.43 -16.70 -10.92
CA LEU A 230 9.41 -17.21 -11.81
C LEU A 230 9.96 -17.36 -13.22
N LYS A 231 9.70 -18.51 -13.86
CA LYS A 231 10.17 -18.81 -15.21
C LYS A 231 9.03 -18.61 -16.21
N PRO A 232 9.13 -17.65 -17.14
CA PRO A 232 8.12 -17.46 -18.17
C PRO A 232 8.08 -18.65 -19.11
N TYR A 233 6.92 -18.98 -19.67
CA TYR A 233 6.77 -20.06 -20.62
C TYR A 233 7.16 -19.63 -22.05
N ALA A 234 7.17 -18.31 -22.33
CA ALA A 234 7.65 -17.75 -23.60
C ALA A 234 8.39 -16.43 -23.34
N GLY A 235 9.25 -16.06 -24.29
CA GLY A 235 10.07 -14.86 -24.23
C GLY A 235 11.48 -15.10 -23.66
N LYS A 236 12.24 -14.03 -23.51
CA LYS A 236 13.63 -14.07 -23.00
C LYS A 236 13.86 -13.02 -21.94
N VAL A 237 14.51 -13.41 -20.83
CA VAL A 237 14.96 -12.52 -19.76
C VAL A 237 16.49 -12.45 -19.81
N GLN A 238 17.05 -11.25 -19.93
CA GLN A 238 18.48 -10.98 -19.88
C GLN A 238 18.79 -10.15 -18.64
N ARG A 239 19.68 -10.65 -17.80
CA ARG A 239 20.14 -10.04 -16.53
C ARG A 239 21.67 -10.03 -16.53
N PRO A 240 22.30 -9.04 -17.15
CA PRO A 240 23.76 -8.98 -17.23
C PRO A 240 24.41 -8.63 -15.89
N VAL A 241 23.64 -8.12 -14.92
CA VAL A 241 24.13 -7.72 -13.59
C VAL A 241 23.37 -8.45 -12.46
N PRO A 242 23.98 -8.60 -11.28
CA PRO A 242 23.34 -9.18 -10.11
C PRO A 242 22.03 -8.46 -9.74
N THR A 243 21.00 -9.23 -9.48
CA THR A 243 19.66 -8.73 -9.17
C THR A 243 19.15 -9.36 -7.87
N ALA A 244 18.67 -8.55 -6.94
CA ALA A 244 18.09 -9.01 -5.68
C ALA A 244 16.62 -8.58 -5.55
N LEU A 245 15.79 -9.45 -4.94
CA LEU A 245 14.35 -9.24 -4.75
C LEU A 245 14.01 -9.14 -3.27
N LEU A 246 13.34 -8.06 -2.89
CA LEU A 246 12.58 -7.96 -1.66
C LEU A 246 11.13 -8.39 -1.96
N PRO A 247 10.69 -9.56 -1.50
CA PRO A 247 9.32 -10.02 -1.76
C PRO A 247 8.31 -9.30 -0.86
N GLN A 248 7.03 -9.33 -1.22
CA GLN A 248 5.94 -8.79 -0.43
C GLN A 248 5.89 -9.41 0.98
N THR A 249 6.11 -10.70 1.12
CA THR A 249 6.21 -11.41 2.41
C THR A 249 7.68 -11.57 2.79
N VAL A 250 8.21 -10.62 3.55
CA VAL A 250 9.64 -10.59 3.92
C VAL A 250 10.05 -11.71 4.88
N GLN A 251 9.10 -12.28 5.63
CA GLN A 251 9.34 -13.37 6.59
C GLN A 251 9.98 -14.61 5.93
N TYR A 252 9.73 -14.83 4.64
CA TYR A 252 10.37 -15.92 3.88
C TYR A 252 11.90 -15.77 3.74
N LEU A 253 12.43 -14.57 3.97
CA LEU A 253 13.87 -14.33 3.96
C LEU A 253 14.54 -14.64 5.30
N PHE A 254 13.77 -14.72 6.39
CA PHE A 254 14.30 -14.87 7.73
C PHE A 254 14.72 -16.31 8.03
N THR A 255 16.02 -16.56 7.94
CA THR A 255 16.64 -17.89 8.10
C THR A 255 17.44 -18.01 9.40
N ARG A 256 17.43 -17.00 10.25
CA ARG A 256 18.19 -16.93 11.51
C ARG A 256 17.30 -16.40 12.63
N ASP A 257 17.73 -16.64 13.87
CA ASP A 257 16.98 -16.29 15.07
C ASP A 257 17.22 -14.85 15.56
N ARG A 258 18.21 -14.15 14.98
CA ARG A 258 18.56 -12.78 15.36
C ARG A 258 18.80 -11.91 14.12
N VAL A 259 18.41 -10.65 14.23
CA VAL A 259 18.55 -9.67 13.14
C VAL A 259 20.01 -9.41 12.77
N ASP A 260 20.94 -9.37 13.76
CA ASP A 260 22.38 -9.19 13.49
C ASP A 260 23.05 -10.38 12.78
N GLN A 261 22.36 -11.52 12.67
CA GLN A 261 22.80 -12.66 11.88
C GLN A 261 22.24 -12.63 10.44
N LEU A 262 21.27 -11.76 10.18
CA LEU A 262 20.62 -11.59 8.87
C LEU A 262 21.16 -10.39 8.11
N VAL A 263 21.54 -9.32 8.81
CA VAL A 263 21.94 -8.04 8.23
C VAL A 263 23.22 -7.55 8.88
N GLN A 264 24.15 -7.03 8.08
CA GLN A 264 25.43 -6.50 8.54
C GLN A 264 25.25 -5.28 9.45
N ALA A 265 26.12 -5.13 10.45
CA ALA A 265 26.03 -4.06 11.43
C ALA A 265 26.03 -2.65 10.80
N GLU A 266 26.83 -2.44 9.75
CA GLU A 266 26.89 -1.20 9.00
C GLU A 266 25.54 -0.88 8.32
N THR A 267 24.93 -1.88 7.69
CA THR A 267 23.61 -1.74 7.05
C THR A 267 22.52 -1.46 8.07
N LEU A 268 22.55 -2.11 9.26
CA LEU A 268 21.62 -1.82 10.35
C LEU A 268 21.73 -0.36 10.82
N GLN A 269 22.95 0.17 10.93
CA GLN A 269 23.18 1.58 11.27
C GLN A 269 22.66 2.51 10.19
N HIS A 270 22.99 2.26 8.93
CA HIS A 270 22.50 3.04 7.80
C HIS A 270 20.97 3.05 7.69
N LEU A 271 20.32 1.95 8.03
CA LEU A 271 18.85 1.86 8.05
C LEU A 271 18.23 2.42 9.34
N GLY A 272 19.03 2.80 10.34
CA GLY A 272 18.55 3.33 11.62
C GLY A 272 17.84 2.28 12.48
N ILE A 273 18.12 0.99 12.24
CA ILE A 273 17.48 -0.16 12.91
C ILE A 273 18.49 -0.97 13.76
N ALA A 274 19.64 -0.39 14.11
CA ALA A 274 20.65 -1.05 14.92
C ALA A 274 20.12 -1.53 16.30
N HIS A 275 19.10 -0.86 16.83
CA HIS A 275 18.42 -1.24 18.09
C HIS A 275 17.67 -2.57 17.98
N LEU A 276 17.40 -3.07 16.78
CA LEU A 276 16.75 -4.35 16.52
C LEU A 276 17.73 -5.53 16.47
N ALA A 277 19.03 -5.31 16.47
CA ALA A 277 20.08 -6.29 16.20
C ALA A 277 19.94 -7.61 17.00
N ALA A 278 19.60 -7.50 18.28
CA ALA A 278 19.45 -8.65 19.17
C ALA A 278 18.05 -9.29 19.16
N ARG A 279 17.06 -8.69 18.46
CA ARG A 279 15.68 -9.19 18.46
C ARG A 279 15.51 -10.37 17.52
N HIS A 280 14.52 -11.21 17.83
CA HIS A 280 14.10 -12.27 16.89
C HIS A 280 13.32 -11.66 15.72
N PRO A 281 13.60 -12.03 14.46
CA PRO A 281 12.98 -11.42 13.29
C PRO A 281 11.46 -11.53 13.23
N LEU A 282 10.88 -12.60 13.81
CA LEU A 282 9.43 -12.79 13.84
C LEU A 282 8.72 -11.96 14.94
N ASP A 283 9.47 -11.37 15.89
CA ASP A 283 8.93 -10.47 16.92
C ASP A 283 8.91 -9.00 16.49
N LEU A 284 9.25 -8.74 15.25
CA LEU A 284 9.30 -7.38 14.68
C LEU A 284 7.90 -6.94 14.18
N SER A 285 7.63 -5.65 14.29
CA SER A 285 6.47 -5.06 13.62
C SER A 285 6.59 -5.22 12.09
N GLY A 286 5.48 -5.06 11.36
CA GLY A 286 5.48 -5.16 9.90
C GLY A 286 6.48 -4.21 9.24
N GLY A 287 6.57 -2.97 9.70
CA GLY A 287 7.53 -1.98 9.20
C GLY A 287 8.99 -2.33 9.52
N GLU A 288 9.28 -2.75 10.77
CA GLU A 288 10.62 -3.20 11.16
C GLU A 288 11.08 -4.41 10.36
N SER A 289 10.20 -5.39 10.17
CA SER A 289 10.46 -6.58 9.33
C SER A 289 10.84 -6.19 7.90
N ARG A 290 10.13 -5.20 7.31
CA ARG A 290 10.43 -4.66 5.98
C ARG A 290 11.82 -4.05 5.90
N LEU A 291 12.19 -3.23 6.88
CA LEU A 291 13.52 -2.60 6.91
C LEU A 291 14.63 -3.64 7.08
N VAL A 292 14.40 -4.68 7.88
CA VAL A 292 15.34 -5.81 8.00
C VAL A 292 15.46 -6.55 6.66
N GLY A 293 14.34 -6.88 6.00
CA GLY A 293 14.34 -7.50 4.69
C GLY A 293 15.05 -6.64 3.63
N LEU A 294 14.86 -5.33 3.66
CA LEU A 294 15.60 -4.39 2.79
C LEU A 294 17.10 -4.45 3.09
N GLY A 295 17.51 -4.48 4.37
CA GLY A 295 18.91 -4.65 4.77
C GLY A 295 19.53 -5.90 4.18
N MET A 296 18.82 -7.04 4.26
CA MET A 296 19.29 -8.30 3.66
C MET A 296 19.49 -8.17 2.15
N VAL A 297 18.57 -7.51 1.45
CA VAL A 297 18.67 -7.28 0.00
C VAL A 297 19.86 -6.36 -0.32
N LEU A 298 20.10 -5.32 0.45
CA LEU A 298 21.25 -4.41 0.29
C LEU A 298 22.57 -5.14 0.51
N ASP A 299 22.65 -6.00 1.52
CA ASP A 299 23.85 -6.78 1.85
C ASP A 299 24.24 -7.81 0.78
N THR A 300 23.35 -8.14 -0.16
CA THR A 300 23.71 -8.96 -1.33
C THR A 300 24.71 -8.28 -2.25
N GLY A 301 24.85 -6.95 -2.16
CA GLY A 301 25.68 -6.16 -3.06
C GLY A 301 25.11 -6.01 -4.48
N ALA A 302 23.91 -6.53 -4.77
CA ALA A 302 23.30 -6.50 -6.10
C ALA A 302 23.21 -5.08 -6.68
N ASP A 303 23.40 -4.98 -8.01
CA ASP A 303 23.32 -3.70 -8.73
C ASP A 303 21.89 -3.33 -9.10
N THR A 304 21.01 -4.32 -9.21
CA THR A 304 19.57 -4.13 -9.45
C THR A 304 18.76 -4.63 -8.26
N LEU A 305 18.00 -3.74 -7.65
CA LEU A 305 17.12 -4.01 -6.51
C LEU A 305 15.66 -4.00 -6.96
N LEU A 306 14.97 -5.10 -6.78
CA LEU A 306 13.56 -5.26 -7.08
C LEU A 306 12.80 -5.28 -5.75
N LEU A 307 11.93 -4.32 -5.51
CA LEU A 307 11.29 -4.11 -4.20
C LEU A 307 9.77 -4.16 -4.35
N ASP A 308 9.17 -5.21 -3.77
CA ASP A 308 7.73 -5.42 -3.80
C ASP A 308 7.08 -4.81 -2.55
N GLU A 309 6.33 -3.74 -2.72
CA GLU A 309 5.68 -2.94 -1.69
C GLU A 309 6.61 -2.57 -0.50
N PRO A 310 7.79 -2.00 -0.73
CA PRO A 310 8.78 -1.77 0.35
C PRO A 310 8.29 -0.77 1.40
N THR A 311 7.23 -0.03 1.13
CA THR A 311 6.65 1.00 2.00
C THR A 311 5.44 0.51 2.81
N ALA A 312 4.99 -0.73 2.62
CA ALA A 312 3.84 -1.27 3.35
C ALA A 312 4.13 -1.33 4.86
N GLY A 313 3.19 -0.84 5.68
CA GLY A 313 3.35 -0.80 7.15
C GLY A 313 4.33 0.25 7.67
N LEU A 314 4.89 1.12 6.82
CA LEU A 314 5.72 2.25 7.24
C LEU A 314 4.85 3.50 7.43
N ASP A 315 5.17 4.28 8.48
CA ASP A 315 4.60 5.61 8.65
C ASP A 315 5.16 6.61 7.61
N ALA A 316 4.60 7.82 7.57
CA ALA A 316 4.97 8.85 6.60
C ALA A 316 6.46 9.25 6.72
N GLY A 317 7.00 9.33 7.94
CA GLY A 317 8.40 9.65 8.18
C GLY A 317 9.34 8.56 7.65
N ALA A 318 9.05 7.31 7.96
CA ALA A 318 9.81 6.16 7.47
C ALA A 318 9.74 6.02 5.94
N LYS A 319 8.57 6.29 5.31
CA LYS A 319 8.42 6.35 3.84
C LYS A 319 9.31 7.42 3.22
N ALA A 320 9.33 8.63 3.79
CA ALA A 320 10.18 9.72 3.29
C ALA A 320 11.67 9.40 3.41
N GLN A 321 12.10 8.82 4.54
CA GLN A 321 13.49 8.36 4.75
C GLN A 321 13.87 7.26 3.75
N LEU A 322 13.01 6.26 3.56
CA LEU A 322 13.23 5.22 2.56
C LEU A 322 13.41 5.81 1.17
N GLY A 323 12.51 6.73 0.76
CA GLY A 323 12.60 7.41 -0.53
C GLY A 323 13.91 8.18 -0.71
N ALA A 324 14.41 8.85 0.33
CA ALA A 324 15.72 9.52 0.29
C ALA A 324 16.87 8.51 0.11
N ARG A 325 16.84 7.38 0.81
CA ARG A 325 17.83 6.31 0.69
C ARG A 325 17.86 5.69 -0.70
N LEU A 326 16.67 5.40 -1.28
CA LEU A 326 16.58 4.85 -2.62
C LEU A 326 17.14 5.81 -3.67
N ARG A 327 16.88 7.11 -3.54
CA ARG A 327 17.51 8.14 -4.39
C ARG A 327 19.03 8.13 -4.27
N HIS A 328 19.55 8.00 -3.05
CA HIS A 328 21.00 7.91 -2.83
C HIS A 328 21.61 6.66 -3.49
N LEU A 329 20.96 5.51 -3.39
CA LEU A 329 21.39 4.28 -4.05
C LEU A 329 21.41 4.44 -5.59
N CYS A 330 20.41 5.08 -6.17
CA CYS A 330 20.39 5.37 -7.61
C CYS A 330 21.52 6.33 -8.00
N ALA A 331 21.79 7.36 -7.21
CA ALA A 331 22.91 8.28 -7.43
C ALA A 331 24.27 7.57 -7.33
N ALA A 332 24.36 6.50 -6.53
CA ALA A 332 25.54 5.62 -6.44
C ALA A 332 25.61 4.57 -7.58
N GLY A 333 24.73 4.64 -8.59
CA GLY A 333 24.74 3.79 -9.76
C GLY A 333 23.86 2.54 -9.67
N LYS A 334 23.24 2.23 -8.53
CA LYS A 334 22.31 1.10 -8.42
C LYS A 334 21.00 1.39 -9.13
N THR A 335 20.38 0.35 -9.66
CA THR A 335 19.06 0.42 -10.29
C THR A 335 18.01 -0.09 -9.33
N VAL A 336 16.92 0.64 -9.15
CA VAL A 336 15.84 0.28 -8.23
C VAL A 336 14.53 0.15 -9.00
N VAL A 337 13.80 -0.93 -8.78
CA VAL A 337 12.45 -1.14 -9.30
C VAL A 337 11.50 -1.31 -8.11
N LEU A 338 10.47 -0.48 -8.07
CA LEU A 338 9.46 -0.43 -6.99
C LEU A 338 8.09 -0.87 -7.50
N VAL A 339 7.38 -1.59 -6.67
CA VAL A 339 5.93 -1.84 -6.82
C VAL A 339 5.19 -1.19 -5.69
#